data_fbccbe65b83c9ae9d748d9e147d97682
#
_entry.id   fbccbe65b83c9ae9d748d9e147d97682
#
_cell.length_a   1.000
_cell.length_b   1.000
_cell.length_c   1.000
_cell.angle_alpha   90.00
_cell.angle_beta   90.00
_cell.angle_gamma   90.00
#
_symmetry.space_group_name_H-M   'P 1'
#
loop_
_entity.id
_entity.type
_entity.pdbx_description
1 polymer ?
#
loop_
_entity_poly.entity_id
_entity_poly.type
_entity_poly.pdbx_seq_one_letter_code
_entity_poly.pdbx_strand_id
1 'polypeptide(L)'
;MAAKTERAFKVIADNRKARFNYEIGDTFEAGIALTGTEVKSLRVGKAAIAEAYADTRGGEIWLLNSNIPEYLQASRFNHAPKRPRKLLLHRREIEKLIGAVERQGMTLVPLKLYFNAKGRAKVELALARGKKLHDKRETEKRRSWERERGRLLRQKG
;
A
#
# COMPACT_ATOMS: atom_id res chain seq x y z
N MET A 1 20.80 11.45 -14.19
CA MET A 1 19.61 10.67 -14.58
C MET A 1 18.69 10.57 -13.40
N ALA A 2 17.46 10.99 -13.60
CA ALA A 2 16.46 10.74 -12.59
C ALA A 2 16.51 9.26 -12.24
N ALA A 3 16.61 8.98 -10.95
CA ALA A 3 16.50 7.62 -10.48
C ALA A 3 15.18 7.08 -11.04
N LYS A 4 15.28 6.24 -12.04
CA LYS A 4 14.11 5.52 -12.51
C LYS A 4 13.59 4.76 -11.33
N THR A 5 12.38 5.07 -10.91
CA THR A 5 11.66 4.21 -10.00
C THR A 5 11.79 2.80 -10.58
N GLU A 6 12.52 1.94 -9.91
CA GLU A 6 12.67 0.58 -10.37
C GLU A 6 11.28 -0.03 -10.47
N ARG A 7 10.95 -0.53 -11.65
CA ARG A 7 9.66 -1.17 -11.86
C ARG A 7 9.52 -2.34 -10.91
N ALA A 8 8.33 -2.50 -10.34
CA ALA A 8 8.02 -3.66 -9.54
C ALA A 8 8.32 -4.93 -10.36
N PHE A 9 9.30 -5.69 -9.90
CA PHE A 9 9.67 -6.95 -10.56
C PHE A 9 8.67 -8.05 -10.24
N LYS A 10 8.19 -8.08 -8.99
CA LYS A 10 7.20 -9.06 -8.54
C LYS A 10 6.30 -8.41 -7.49
N VAL A 11 5.05 -8.19 -7.83
CA VAL A 11 4.06 -7.70 -6.89
C VAL A 11 3.59 -8.85 -5.99
N ILE A 12 3.71 -8.66 -4.69
CA ILE A 12 3.32 -9.66 -3.69
C ILE A 12 1.90 -9.39 -3.20
N ALA A 13 1.59 -8.13 -2.93
CA ALA A 13 0.28 -7.71 -2.45
C ALA A 13 -0.09 -6.37 -3.07
N ASP A 14 -1.36 -6.22 -3.41
CA ASP A 14 -1.91 -5.00 -4.01
C ASP A 14 -3.12 -4.57 -3.19
N ASN A 15 -3.18 -3.28 -2.85
CA ASN A 15 -4.26 -2.71 -2.07
C ASN A 15 -5.28 -2.02 -2.98
N ARG A 16 -6.15 -2.79 -3.59
CA ARG A 16 -7.16 -2.27 -4.51
C ARG A 16 -8.20 -1.38 -3.81
N LYS A 17 -8.52 -1.70 -2.55
CA LYS A 17 -9.48 -0.93 -1.76
C LYS A 17 -9.01 0.51 -1.51
N ALA A 18 -7.71 0.75 -1.48
CA ALA A 18 -7.17 2.08 -1.23
C ALA A 18 -7.64 3.08 -2.28
N ARG A 19 -7.65 2.70 -3.54
CA ARG A 19 -8.07 3.56 -4.63
C ARG A 19 -9.58 3.86 -4.60
N PHE A 20 -10.36 2.98 -4.00
CA PHE A 20 -11.78 3.19 -3.81
C PHE A 20 -12.07 4.09 -2.60
N ASN A 21 -11.35 3.86 -1.50
CA ASN A 21 -11.60 4.53 -0.22
C ASN A 21 -10.91 5.88 -0.09
N TYR A 22 -9.85 6.12 -0.85
CA TYR A 22 -9.01 7.30 -0.73
C TYR A 22 -8.80 7.99 -2.07
N GLU A 23 -8.70 9.31 -2.01
CA GLU A 23 -8.20 10.11 -3.11
C GLU A 23 -6.68 10.07 -3.04
N ILE A 24 -6.05 9.39 -4.01
CA ILE A 24 -4.62 9.14 -4.02
C ILE A 24 -3.86 10.33 -4.58
N GLY A 25 -2.88 10.83 -3.82
CA GLY A 25 -1.98 11.89 -4.25
C GLY A 25 -0.60 11.35 -4.61
N ASP A 26 0.44 12.04 -4.15
CA ASP A 26 1.82 11.68 -4.43
C ASP A 26 2.16 10.29 -3.88
N THR A 27 2.97 9.55 -4.64
CA THR A 27 3.44 8.23 -4.25
C THR A 27 4.94 8.22 -4.02
N PHE A 28 5.40 7.35 -3.13
CA PHE A 28 6.80 7.21 -2.74
C PHE A 28 7.18 5.74 -2.69
N GLU A 29 8.37 5.42 -3.15
CA GLU A 29 8.91 4.07 -2.96
C GLU A 29 9.66 4.03 -1.64
N ALA A 30 9.18 3.20 -0.71
CA ALA A 30 9.81 3.01 0.58
C ALA A 30 10.44 1.63 0.65
N GLY A 31 11.62 1.53 1.28
CA GLY A 31 12.13 0.25 1.73
C GLY A 31 11.34 -0.20 2.96
N ILE A 32 11.45 -1.46 3.31
CA ILE A 32 10.80 -2.00 4.49
C ILE A 32 11.78 -2.87 5.27
N ALA A 33 11.90 -2.61 6.56
CA ALA A 33 12.78 -3.38 7.44
C ALA A 33 12.10 -4.69 7.81
N LEU A 34 12.67 -5.80 7.38
CA LEU A 34 12.11 -7.12 7.54
C LEU A 34 13.08 -8.06 8.25
N THR A 35 12.53 -9.05 8.96
CA THR A 35 13.30 -10.18 9.49
C THR A 35 13.49 -11.23 8.40
N GLY A 36 14.41 -12.19 8.64
CA GLY A 36 14.67 -13.25 7.67
C GLY A 36 13.44 -14.09 7.34
N THR A 37 12.64 -14.43 8.34
CA THR A 37 11.42 -15.23 8.13
C THR A 37 10.35 -14.45 7.37
N GLU A 38 10.28 -13.14 7.55
CA GLU A 38 9.38 -12.29 6.78
C GLU A 38 9.77 -12.27 5.29
N VAL A 39 11.06 -12.13 5.00
CA VAL A 39 11.55 -12.15 3.62
C VAL A 39 11.23 -13.49 2.95
N LYS A 40 11.46 -14.59 3.65
CA LYS A 40 11.17 -15.93 3.14
C LYS A 40 9.68 -16.13 2.87
N SER A 41 8.83 -15.66 3.78
CA SER A 41 7.37 -15.69 3.59
C SER A 41 6.94 -14.89 2.36
N LEU A 42 7.52 -13.71 2.17
CA LEU A 42 7.22 -12.88 1.00
C LEU A 42 7.67 -13.54 -0.31
N ARG A 43 8.79 -14.26 -0.30
CA ARG A 43 9.27 -14.99 -1.48
C ARG A 43 8.31 -16.10 -1.91
N VAL A 44 7.62 -16.69 -0.95
CA VAL A 44 6.53 -17.65 -1.22
C VAL A 44 5.29 -16.94 -1.76
N GLY A 45 5.24 -15.62 -1.67
CA GLY A 45 4.18 -14.81 -2.26
C GLY A 45 2.96 -14.60 -1.39
N LYS A 46 3.11 -14.74 -0.08
CA LYS A 46 2.00 -14.58 0.86
C LYS A 46 2.14 -13.29 1.67
N ALA A 47 1.23 -12.37 1.46
CA ALA A 47 1.09 -11.17 2.29
C ALA A 47 -0.24 -10.48 1.99
N ALA A 48 -0.72 -9.69 2.93
CA ALA A 48 -1.93 -8.89 2.76
C ALA A 48 -1.69 -7.50 3.33
N ILE A 49 -2.06 -6.47 2.56
CA ILE A 49 -1.93 -5.07 2.97
C ILE A 49 -3.26 -4.31 2.88
N ALA A 50 -4.36 -5.00 2.59
CA ALA A 50 -5.68 -4.36 2.43
C ALA A 50 -6.12 -3.58 3.68
N GLU A 51 -5.76 -4.07 4.85
CA GLU A 51 -6.08 -3.43 6.13
C GLU A 51 -4.90 -2.66 6.72
N ALA A 52 -3.80 -2.55 5.99
CA ALA A 52 -2.60 -1.89 6.46
C ALA A 52 -2.69 -0.38 6.26
N TYR A 53 -1.99 0.33 7.11
CA TYR A 53 -1.83 1.77 7.01
C TYR A 53 -0.44 2.15 7.51
N ALA A 54 0.01 3.36 7.19
CA ALA A 54 1.27 3.86 7.69
C ALA A 54 1.02 5.02 8.65
N ASP A 55 1.88 5.14 9.65
CA ASP A 55 1.78 6.18 10.66
C ASP A 55 3.17 6.67 11.04
N THR A 56 3.22 7.86 11.61
CA THR A 56 4.44 8.47 12.08
C THR A 56 4.63 8.18 13.56
N ARG A 57 5.79 7.64 13.92
CA ARG A 57 6.15 7.39 15.32
C ARG A 57 7.62 7.69 15.52
N GLY A 58 7.93 8.58 16.48
CA GLY A 58 9.30 8.91 16.81
C GLY A 58 10.12 9.47 15.65
N GLY A 59 9.49 10.25 14.77
CA GLY A 59 10.15 10.82 13.61
C GLY A 59 10.42 9.83 12.48
N GLU A 60 9.82 8.66 12.52
CA GLU A 60 9.95 7.62 11.51
C GLU A 60 8.56 7.23 11.00
N ILE A 61 8.54 6.56 9.84
CA ILE A 61 7.30 6.06 9.23
C ILE A 61 7.23 4.55 9.45
N TRP A 62 6.09 4.09 9.95
CA TRP A 62 5.85 2.67 10.26
C TRP A 62 4.66 2.14 9.49
N LEU A 63 4.81 0.94 8.94
CA LEU A 63 3.71 0.19 8.34
C LEU A 63 3.05 -0.65 9.43
N LEU A 64 1.77 -0.40 9.66
CA LEU A 64 1.00 -1.04 10.71
C LEU A 64 -0.09 -1.92 10.11
N ASN A 65 -0.40 -3.00 10.79
CA ASN A 65 -1.48 -3.91 10.43
C ASN A 65 -1.30 -4.60 9.06
N SER A 66 -0.08 -4.64 8.54
CA SER A 66 0.23 -5.49 7.40
C SER A 66 0.36 -6.93 7.88
N ASN A 67 -0.11 -7.88 7.08
CA ASN A 67 -0.06 -9.28 7.44
C ASN A 67 0.94 -10.03 6.56
N ILE A 68 2.01 -10.52 7.18
CA ILE A 68 2.97 -11.42 6.56
C ILE A 68 2.89 -12.73 7.33
N PRO A 69 2.30 -13.79 6.74
CA PRO A 69 2.13 -15.07 7.44
C PRO A 69 3.46 -15.63 7.94
N GLU A 70 3.41 -16.42 8.99
CA GLU A 70 4.57 -17.13 9.47
C GLU A 70 5.16 -18.03 8.38
N TYR A 71 6.48 -18.14 8.37
CA TYR A 71 7.17 -19.05 7.47
C TYR A 71 7.16 -20.46 8.09
N LEU A 72 6.32 -21.32 7.55
CA LEU A 72 6.05 -22.64 8.13
C LEU A 72 7.27 -23.55 8.24
N GLN A 73 8.28 -23.31 7.41
CA GLN A 73 9.52 -24.10 7.41
C GLN A 73 10.57 -23.57 8.37
N ALA A 74 10.29 -22.47 9.08
CA ALA A 74 11.20 -21.96 10.08
C ALA A 74 11.21 -22.88 11.31
N SER A 75 12.40 -23.21 11.80
CA SER A 75 12.54 -24.23 12.84
C SER A 75 12.19 -23.74 14.25
N ARG A 76 12.50 -22.50 14.59
CA ARG A 76 12.42 -22.07 15.99
C ARG A 76 11.87 -20.67 16.21
N PHE A 77 12.34 -19.70 15.44
CA PHE A 77 11.94 -18.31 15.62
C PHE A 77 11.23 -17.82 14.40
N ASN A 78 10.00 -17.40 14.59
CA ASN A 78 9.19 -16.82 13.55
C ASN A 78 8.79 -15.42 13.95
N HIS A 79 8.35 -14.63 12.99
CA HIS A 79 7.86 -13.29 13.25
C HIS A 79 6.37 -13.31 13.60
N ALA A 80 5.92 -12.28 14.32
CA ALA A 80 4.48 -12.05 14.47
C ALA A 80 3.91 -11.57 13.12
N PRO A 81 2.82 -12.18 12.63
CA PRO A 81 2.28 -11.82 11.31
C PRO A 81 1.97 -10.33 11.12
N LYS A 82 1.52 -9.67 12.16
CA LYS A 82 1.16 -8.24 12.12
C LYS A 82 2.17 -7.34 12.82
N ARG A 83 3.42 -7.75 12.89
CA ARG A 83 4.49 -6.96 13.51
C ARG A 83 4.56 -5.57 12.84
N PRO A 84 4.65 -4.47 13.62
CA PRO A 84 4.93 -3.16 13.03
C PRO A 84 6.26 -3.19 12.29
N ARG A 85 6.30 -2.63 11.10
CA ARG A 85 7.49 -2.65 10.24
C ARG A 85 7.89 -1.24 9.87
N LYS A 86 9.16 -0.92 10.09
CA LYS A 86 9.69 0.39 9.79
C LYS A 86 9.86 0.55 8.28
N LEU A 87 9.37 1.64 7.74
CA LEU A 87 9.57 2.00 6.35
C LEU A 87 10.83 2.85 6.21
N LEU A 88 11.61 2.57 5.20
CA LEU A 88 12.90 3.20 4.96
C LEU A 88 12.76 4.19 3.81
N LEU A 89 12.88 5.46 4.14
CA LEU A 89 12.75 6.57 3.21
C LEU A 89 13.89 7.56 3.46
N HIS A 90 14.17 8.39 2.48
CA HIS A 90 15.11 9.48 2.67
C HIS A 90 14.56 10.47 3.68
N ARG A 91 15.45 11.07 4.47
CA ARG A 91 15.05 12.02 5.52
C ARG A 91 14.13 13.13 5.00
N ARG A 92 14.44 13.64 3.82
CA ARG A 92 13.64 14.66 3.15
C ARG A 92 12.20 14.19 2.88
N GLU A 93 12.06 12.94 2.45
CA GLU A 93 10.75 12.34 2.20
C GLU A 93 9.98 12.14 3.50
N ILE A 94 10.65 11.66 4.54
CA ILE A 94 10.04 11.48 5.87
C ILE A 94 9.48 12.80 6.39
N GLU A 95 10.26 13.87 6.31
CA GLU A 95 9.85 15.19 6.76
C GLU A 95 8.64 15.70 5.98
N LYS A 96 8.64 15.52 4.66
CA LYS A 96 7.53 15.89 3.80
C LYS A 96 6.25 15.14 4.17
N LEU A 97 6.37 13.83 4.40
CA LEU A 97 5.24 12.98 4.76
C LEU A 97 4.68 13.32 6.14
N ILE A 98 5.55 13.54 7.12
CA ILE A 98 5.13 13.96 8.46
C ILE A 98 4.39 15.29 8.39
N GLY A 99 4.91 16.25 7.65
CA GLY A 99 4.26 17.55 7.48
C GLY A 99 2.89 17.45 6.83
N ALA A 100 2.74 16.61 5.81
CA ALA A 100 1.46 16.40 5.14
C ALA A 100 0.43 15.77 6.07
N VAL A 101 0.84 14.80 6.88
CA VAL A 101 -0.05 14.15 7.84
C VAL A 101 -0.48 15.12 8.94
N GLU A 102 0.46 15.84 9.53
CA GLU A 102 0.19 16.71 10.67
C GLU A 102 -0.50 18.02 10.29
N ARG A 103 -0.10 18.65 9.18
CA ARG A 103 -0.59 19.98 8.79
C ARG A 103 -1.76 19.94 7.84
N GLN A 104 -1.81 18.94 6.96
CA GLN A 104 -2.84 18.85 5.92
C GLN A 104 -3.87 17.76 6.20
N GLY A 105 -3.73 17.03 7.29
CA GLY A 105 -4.65 15.96 7.66
C GLY A 105 -4.69 14.81 6.66
N MET A 106 -3.61 14.60 5.92
CA MET A 106 -3.51 13.49 4.96
C MET A 106 -3.20 12.18 5.67
N THR A 107 -3.51 11.09 5.00
CA THR A 107 -3.26 9.72 5.48
C THR A 107 -2.20 9.08 4.60
N LEU A 108 -1.39 8.20 5.19
CA LEU A 108 -0.42 7.41 4.46
C LEU A 108 -0.98 6.02 4.22
N VAL A 109 -1.07 5.61 2.96
CA VAL A 109 -1.70 4.35 2.58
C VAL A 109 -0.73 3.55 1.72
N PRO A 110 -0.46 2.27 2.06
CA PRO A 110 0.33 1.40 1.20
C PRO A 110 -0.53 0.95 0.02
N LEU A 111 0.00 1.09 -1.19
CA LEU A 111 -0.68 0.68 -2.40
C LEU A 111 -0.23 -0.70 -2.87
N LYS A 112 1.06 -0.99 -2.78
CA LYS A 112 1.66 -2.25 -3.21
C LYS A 112 2.81 -2.65 -2.31
N LEU A 113 2.96 -3.96 -2.13
CA LEU A 113 4.16 -4.57 -1.56
C LEU A 113 4.76 -5.41 -2.66
N TYR A 114 6.02 -5.18 -2.99
CA TYR A 114 6.65 -5.82 -4.13
C TYR A 114 8.16 -6.01 -3.94
N PHE A 115 8.75 -6.87 -4.76
CA PHE A 115 10.20 -6.95 -4.88
C PHE A 115 10.64 -6.15 -6.10
N ASN A 116 11.71 -5.37 -5.96
CA ASN A 116 12.31 -4.67 -7.10
C ASN A 116 13.24 -5.59 -7.88
N ALA A 117 13.87 -5.09 -8.95
CA ALA A 117 14.75 -5.88 -9.80
C ALA A 117 15.96 -6.44 -9.04
N LYS A 118 16.36 -5.81 -7.94
CA LYS A 118 17.45 -6.27 -7.08
C LYS A 118 17.00 -7.28 -6.02
N GLY A 119 15.74 -7.67 -6.01
CA GLY A 119 15.19 -8.59 -5.04
C GLY A 119 14.96 -8.02 -3.65
N ARG A 120 14.90 -6.69 -3.54
CA ARG A 120 14.62 -6.02 -2.28
C ARG A 120 13.12 -5.73 -2.15
N ALA A 121 12.59 -5.97 -0.96
CA ALA A 121 11.18 -5.68 -0.69
C ALA A 121 10.96 -4.16 -0.61
N LYS A 122 9.96 -3.68 -1.31
CA LYS A 122 9.58 -2.27 -1.37
C LYS A 122 8.09 -2.12 -1.17
N VAL A 123 7.69 -0.97 -0.67
CA VAL A 123 6.30 -0.58 -0.50
C VAL A 123 6.05 0.69 -1.31
N GLU A 124 5.05 0.68 -2.16
CA GLU A 124 4.57 1.90 -2.80
C GLU A 124 3.63 2.58 -1.82
N LEU A 125 4.07 3.70 -1.26
CA LEU A 125 3.34 4.44 -0.24
C LEU A 125 2.74 5.69 -0.86
N ALA A 126 1.48 5.98 -0.55
CA ALA A 126 0.78 7.14 -1.09
C ALA A 126 0.33 8.10 0.01
N LEU A 127 0.42 9.39 -0.27
CA LEU A 127 -0.32 10.40 0.45
C LEU A 127 -1.74 10.39 -0.07
N ALA A 128 -2.71 10.31 0.82
CA ALA A 128 -4.11 10.17 0.42
C ALA A 128 -5.03 10.94 1.36
N ARG A 129 -6.20 11.26 0.84
CA ARG A 129 -7.30 11.83 1.63
C ARG A 129 -8.46 10.87 1.59
N GLY A 130 -9.14 10.69 2.72
CA GLY A 130 -10.36 9.89 2.74
C GLY A 130 -11.40 10.52 1.84
N LYS A 131 -12.02 9.73 0.96
CA LYS A 131 -13.13 10.20 0.15
C LYS A 131 -14.32 10.47 1.06
N LYS A 132 -14.98 11.60 0.84
CA LYS A 132 -16.23 11.88 1.51
C LYS A 132 -17.27 10.85 1.07
N LEU A 133 -18.19 10.50 1.97
CA LEU A 133 -19.25 9.55 1.67
C LEU A 133 -20.01 9.91 0.39
N HIS A 134 -20.19 11.20 0.15
CA HIS A 134 -20.78 11.73 -1.06
C HIS A 134 -20.03 11.28 -2.33
N ASP A 135 -18.70 11.38 -2.33
CA ASP A 135 -17.87 11.00 -3.47
C ASP A 135 -17.95 9.50 -3.76
N LYS A 136 -18.01 8.69 -2.72
CA LYS A 136 -18.19 7.23 -2.87
C LYS A 136 -19.52 6.90 -3.50
N ARG A 137 -20.61 7.54 -3.05
CA ARG A 137 -21.96 7.35 -3.59
C ARG A 137 -22.05 7.76 -5.05
N GLU A 138 -21.43 8.86 -5.42
CA GLU A 138 -21.40 9.31 -6.81
C GLU A 138 -20.64 8.31 -7.70
N THR A 139 -19.54 7.79 -7.24
CA THR A 139 -18.75 6.78 -7.96
C THR A 139 -19.59 5.52 -8.19
N GLU A 140 -20.29 5.06 -7.17
CA GLU A 140 -21.17 3.89 -7.26
C GLU A 140 -22.35 4.13 -8.21
N LYS A 141 -22.99 5.29 -8.11
CA LYS A 141 -24.09 5.67 -9.02
C LYS A 141 -23.62 5.70 -10.46
N ARG A 142 -22.45 6.28 -10.71
CA ARG A 142 -21.88 6.36 -12.06
C ARG A 142 -21.62 4.97 -12.64
N ARG A 143 -21.04 4.07 -11.83
CA ARG A 143 -20.79 2.68 -12.24
C ARG A 143 -22.06 1.92 -12.53
N SER A 144 -23.10 2.09 -11.71
CA SER A 144 -24.40 1.48 -11.91
C SER A 144 -25.06 2.01 -13.20
N TRP A 145 -25.00 3.32 -13.39
CA TRP A 145 -25.52 4.00 -14.58
C TRP A 145 -24.86 3.46 -15.86
N GLU A 146 -23.55 3.36 -15.86
CA GLU A 146 -22.78 2.85 -17.00
C GLU A 146 -23.15 1.39 -17.33
N ARG A 147 -23.35 0.58 -16.31
CA ARG A 147 -23.78 -0.81 -16.49
C ARG A 147 -25.17 -0.92 -17.09
N GLU A 148 -26.13 -0.13 -16.62
CA GLU A 148 -27.47 -0.09 -17.14
C GLU A 148 -27.52 0.43 -18.58
N ARG A 149 -26.77 1.48 -18.85
CA ARG A 149 -26.64 2.04 -20.19
C ARG A 149 -26.09 0.99 -21.18
N GLY A 150 -25.04 0.27 -20.78
CA GLY A 150 -24.50 -0.81 -21.59
C GLY A 150 -25.49 -1.93 -21.84
N ARG A 151 -26.32 -2.25 -20.85
CA ARG A 151 -27.37 -3.27 -20.96
C ARG A 151 -28.46 -2.84 -21.93
N LEU A 152 -28.92 -1.60 -21.83
CA LEU A 152 -29.93 -1.02 -22.71
C LEU A 152 -29.44 -0.97 -24.15
N LEU A 153 -28.20 -0.57 -24.38
CA LEU A 153 -27.62 -0.52 -25.71
C LEU A 153 -27.50 -1.92 -26.34
N ARG A 154 -27.23 -2.94 -25.54
CA ARG A 154 -27.19 -4.32 -26.02
C ARG A 154 -28.57 -4.88 -26.37
N GLN A 155 -29.63 -4.46 -25.66
CA GLN A 155 -30.99 -4.87 -25.94
C GLN A 155 -31.57 -4.24 -27.19
N LYS A 156 -31.09 -3.08 -27.59
CA LYS A 156 -31.51 -2.35 -28.78
C LYS A 156 -30.77 -2.76 -30.06
N GLY A 157 -29.69 -3.52 -29.90
CA GLY A 157 -28.93 -4.06 -31.03
C GLY A 157 -29.37 -5.49 -31.36
#